data_0b26a3ddaf593722fdf3de4536177501
#
_entry.id   0b26a3ddaf593722fdf3de4536177501
#
_cell.length_a   1.000
_cell.length_b   1.000
_cell.length_c   1.000
_cell.angle_alpha   90.00
_cell.angle_beta   90.00
_cell.angle_gamma   90.00
#
_symmetry.space_group_name_H-M   'P 1'
#
loop_
_entity.id
_entity.type
_entity.pdbx_description
1 polymer ?
#
loop_
_entity_poly.entity_id
_entity_poly.type
_entity_poly.pdbx_seq_one_letter_code
_entity_poly.pdbx_strand_id
1 'polypeptide(L)'
;MNNIHPTSIIHKGCEIDENVTIGAYSIIGPNVKIGKNSKIHSHVLIDGNTTIGFNNEIFSFSVLGSNPQHLKYQGEITKLIVGNNNIFREHVTVHPGTKVGIKQTIIGNNGFFMVGSHVAHDCLVGNNVVFVNNAVIGGHVEISDYVYLGGQSAVHQFCRIGKHAIIGAGTTIDGDVIPFTS
;
A
#
# COMPACT_ATOMS: atom_id res chain seq x y z
N MET A 1 -16.24 -16.08 -11.94
CA MET A 1 -15.30 -17.15 -11.49
C MET A 1 -13.92 -16.56 -11.31
N ASN A 2 -13.19 -17.00 -10.29
CA ASN A 2 -11.81 -16.58 -10.08
C ASN A 2 -10.87 -17.22 -11.10
N ASN A 3 -9.86 -16.48 -11.55
CA ASN A 3 -8.81 -16.96 -12.44
C ASN A 3 -7.48 -16.99 -11.70
N ILE A 4 -7.17 -18.11 -11.06
CA ILE A 4 -5.97 -18.28 -10.23
C ILE A 4 -4.99 -19.18 -10.96
N HIS A 5 -3.78 -18.68 -11.24
CA HIS A 5 -2.76 -19.45 -11.93
C HIS A 5 -2.30 -20.64 -11.07
N PRO A 6 -2.13 -21.85 -11.63
CA PRO A 6 -1.84 -23.06 -10.85
C PRO A 6 -0.49 -23.05 -10.09
N THR A 7 0.44 -22.16 -10.44
CA THR A 7 1.71 -21.99 -9.72
C THR A 7 1.62 -20.97 -8.58
N SER A 8 0.47 -20.32 -8.36
CA SER A 8 0.27 -19.41 -7.23
C SER A 8 0.13 -20.22 -5.94
N ILE A 9 0.66 -19.67 -4.85
CA ILE A 9 0.52 -20.26 -3.52
C ILE A 9 -0.59 -19.48 -2.78
N ILE A 10 -1.72 -20.15 -2.60
CA ILE A 10 -2.86 -19.61 -1.87
C ILE A 10 -2.95 -20.31 -0.53
N HIS A 11 -2.61 -19.62 0.56
CA HIS A 11 -2.63 -20.22 1.88
C HIS A 11 -4.06 -20.46 2.37
N LYS A 12 -4.25 -21.58 3.10
CA LYS A 12 -5.54 -21.87 3.73
C LYS A 12 -5.90 -20.77 4.73
N GLY A 13 -7.13 -20.27 4.63
CA GLY A 13 -7.65 -19.22 5.51
C GLY A 13 -7.76 -17.84 4.85
N CYS A 14 -7.14 -17.62 3.69
CA CYS A 14 -7.39 -16.40 2.93
C CYS A 14 -8.83 -16.40 2.36
N GLU A 15 -9.38 -15.20 2.22
CA GLU A 15 -10.70 -14.96 1.63
C GLU A 15 -10.53 -14.26 0.27
N ILE A 16 -10.94 -14.90 -0.81
CA ILE A 16 -10.87 -14.34 -2.17
C ILE A 16 -12.29 -14.25 -2.72
N ASP A 17 -12.73 -13.02 -2.97
CA ASP A 17 -14.06 -12.72 -3.49
C ASP A 17 -14.17 -13.10 -4.98
N GLU A 18 -15.30 -12.80 -5.61
CA GLU A 18 -15.59 -13.17 -7.01
C GLU A 18 -14.77 -12.36 -8.04
N ASN A 19 -14.52 -12.98 -9.19
CA ASN A 19 -13.83 -12.37 -10.35
C ASN A 19 -12.41 -11.85 -10.06
N VAL A 20 -11.74 -12.40 -9.05
CA VAL A 20 -10.34 -12.09 -8.76
C VAL A 20 -9.43 -12.87 -9.69
N THR A 21 -8.42 -12.19 -10.24
CA THR A 21 -7.35 -12.82 -11.03
C THR A 21 -6.05 -12.83 -10.23
N ILE A 22 -5.35 -13.97 -10.17
CA ILE A 22 -4.05 -14.10 -9.50
C ILE A 22 -3.06 -14.75 -10.48
N GLY A 23 -2.01 -14.01 -10.82
CA GLY A 23 -0.97 -14.40 -11.75
C GLY A 23 0.03 -15.38 -11.16
N ALA A 24 0.85 -15.97 -12.05
CA ALA A 24 1.82 -17.00 -11.72
C ALA A 24 2.79 -16.60 -10.59
N TYR A 25 3.16 -17.56 -9.74
CA TYR A 25 4.15 -17.42 -8.68
C TYR A 25 3.82 -16.35 -7.63
N SER A 26 2.57 -15.90 -7.55
CA SER A 26 2.12 -15.03 -6.47
C SER A 26 1.82 -15.81 -5.21
N ILE A 27 2.04 -15.18 -4.06
CA ILE A 27 1.82 -15.78 -2.74
C ILE A 27 0.78 -14.95 -1.99
N ILE A 28 -0.31 -15.59 -1.55
CA ILE A 28 -1.38 -14.97 -0.76
C ILE A 28 -1.40 -15.63 0.64
N GLY A 29 -1.12 -14.86 1.65
CA GLY A 29 -1.03 -15.31 3.05
C GLY A 29 -2.37 -15.68 3.66
N PRO A 30 -2.37 -16.38 4.83
CA PRO A 30 -3.56 -17.01 5.39
C PRO A 30 -4.63 -16.04 5.93
N ASN A 31 -4.25 -14.82 6.31
CA ASN A 31 -5.18 -13.82 6.87
C ASN A 31 -5.48 -12.68 5.88
N VAL A 32 -5.24 -12.92 4.60
CA VAL A 32 -5.46 -11.95 3.52
C VAL A 32 -6.90 -12.05 3.03
N LYS A 33 -7.51 -10.87 2.81
CA LYS A 33 -8.82 -10.74 2.15
C LYS A 33 -8.67 -9.93 0.89
N ILE A 34 -9.19 -10.42 -0.23
CA ILE A 34 -9.12 -9.76 -1.54
C ILE A 34 -10.53 -9.57 -2.08
N GLY A 35 -10.94 -8.32 -2.24
CA GLY A 35 -12.24 -7.92 -2.75
C GLY A 35 -12.37 -8.16 -4.25
N LYS A 36 -13.62 -8.23 -4.68
CA LYS A 36 -14.04 -8.59 -6.05
C LYS A 36 -13.37 -7.79 -7.15
N ASN A 37 -13.24 -8.41 -8.32
CA ASN A 37 -12.69 -7.83 -9.55
C ASN A 37 -11.24 -7.33 -9.41
N SER A 38 -10.54 -7.66 -8.32
CA SER A 38 -9.13 -7.28 -8.16
C SER A 38 -8.23 -8.16 -9.01
N LYS A 39 -7.15 -7.57 -9.52
CA LYS A 39 -6.19 -8.23 -10.38
C LYS A 39 -4.80 -8.18 -9.76
N ILE A 40 -4.31 -9.35 -9.42
CA ILE A 40 -2.98 -9.58 -8.87
C ILE A 40 -2.13 -10.15 -10.00
N HIS A 41 -1.10 -9.44 -10.42
CA HIS A 41 -0.18 -9.90 -11.46
C HIS A 41 0.76 -11.00 -10.92
N SER A 42 1.70 -11.46 -11.74
CA SER A 42 2.65 -12.51 -11.37
C SER A 42 3.67 -12.01 -10.34
N HIS A 43 4.18 -12.92 -9.49
CA HIS A 43 5.23 -12.62 -8.52
C HIS A 43 4.87 -11.53 -7.49
N VAL A 44 3.62 -11.45 -7.07
CA VAL A 44 3.15 -10.56 -6.01
C VAL A 44 3.11 -11.31 -4.69
N LEU A 45 3.54 -10.65 -3.61
CA LEU A 45 3.34 -11.14 -2.24
C LEU A 45 2.32 -10.27 -1.53
N ILE A 46 1.22 -10.86 -1.05
CA ILE A 46 0.28 -10.22 -0.12
C ILE A 46 0.24 -11.09 1.13
N ASP A 47 0.60 -10.52 2.29
CA ASP A 47 0.75 -11.28 3.52
C ASP A 47 0.20 -10.52 4.74
N GLY A 48 0.38 -11.09 5.94
CA GLY A 48 -0.07 -10.50 7.19
C GLY A 48 -1.60 -10.41 7.28
N ASN A 49 -2.11 -9.60 8.20
CA ASN A 49 -3.54 -9.32 8.33
C ASN A 49 -3.93 -8.17 7.38
N THR A 50 -4.03 -8.49 6.09
CA THR A 50 -4.21 -7.53 5.00
C THR A 50 -5.57 -7.66 4.36
N THR A 51 -6.30 -6.55 4.27
CA THR A 51 -7.56 -6.45 3.53
C THR A 51 -7.37 -5.57 2.31
N ILE A 52 -7.62 -6.11 1.13
CA ILE A 52 -7.63 -5.41 -0.15
C ILE A 52 -9.09 -5.27 -0.59
N GLY A 53 -9.55 -4.05 -0.84
CA GLY A 53 -10.90 -3.78 -1.35
C GLY A 53 -11.11 -4.27 -2.79
N PHE A 54 -12.16 -3.83 -3.45
CA PHE A 54 -12.52 -4.26 -4.80
C PHE A 54 -11.82 -3.44 -5.90
N ASN A 55 -11.73 -4.00 -7.12
CA ASN A 55 -11.17 -3.38 -8.33
C ASN A 55 -9.72 -2.87 -8.17
N ASN A 56 -8.93 -3.43 -7.28
CA ASN A 56 -7.52 -3.07 -7.16
C ASN A 56 -6.68 -3.82 -8.21
N GLU A 57 -5.64 -3.17 -8.74
CA GLU A 57 -4.67 -3.80 -9.62
C GLU A 57 -3.27 -3.71 -9.01
N ILE A 58 -2.63 -4.88 -8.78
CA ILE A 58 -1.33 -4.99 -8.11
C ILE A 58 -0.35 -5.68 -9.06
N PHE A 59 0.67 -4.92 -9.48
CA PHE A 59 1.65 -5.35 -10.47
C PHE A 59 2.79 -6.17 -9.86
N SER A 60 3.52 -6.82 -10.74
CA SER A 60 4.56 -7.80 -10.40
C SER A 60 5.62 -7.25 -9.45
N PHE A 61 6.09 -8.13 -8.56
CA PHE A 61 7.10 -7.85 -7.55
C PHE A 61 6.68 -6.86 -6.46
N SER A 62 5.41 -6.49 -6.39
CA SER A 62 4.89 -5.72 -5.27
C SER A 62 4.73 -6.58 -4.02
N VAL A 63 4.95 -5.97 -2.84
CA VAL A 63 4.85 -6.62 -1.54
C VAL A 63 3.93 -5.81 -0.63
N LEU A 64 2.77 -6.35 -0.28
CA LEU A 64 1.79 -5.69 0.58
C LEU A 64 1.57 -6.51 1.86
N GLY A 65 1.68 -5.85 3.00
CA GLY A 65 1.34 -6.44 4.30
C GLY A 65 2.44 -7.28 4.97
N SER A 66 3.63 -7.37 4.39
CA SER A 66 4.78 -8.00 5.06
C SER A 66 5.23 -7.20 6.28
N ASN A 67 5.97 -7.84 7.16
CA ASN A 67 6.44 -7.25 8.41
C ASN A 67 7.06 -5.86 8.22
N PRO A 68 6.68 -4.87 9.07
CA PRO A 68 7.17 -3.51 8.93
C PRO A 68 8.66 -3.39 9.24
N GLN A 69 9.34 -2.47 8.54
CA GLN A 69 10.73 -2.11 8.81
C GLN A 69 10.82 -1.21 10.05
N HIS A 70 10.59 -1.78 11.22
CA HIS A 70 10.61 -1.05 12.47
C HIS A 70 11.47 -1.77 13.51
N LEU A 71 12.47 -1.09 14.08
CA LEU A 71 13.47 -1.69 14.98
C LEU A 71 12.87 -2.36 16.24
N LYS A 72 11.69 -1.92 16.67
CA LYS A 72 11.00 -2.45 17.85
C LYS A 72 9.90 -3.48 17.48
N TYR A 73 9.75 -3.83 16.20
CA TYR A 73 8.76 -4.82 15.79
C TYR A 73 9.14 -6.21 16.30
N GLN A 74 8.21 -6.90 16.93
CA GLN A 74 8.43 -8.22 17.57
C GLN A 74 7.46 -9.30 17.06
N GLY A 75 6.84 -9.09 15.89
CA GLY A 75 5.88 -10.03 15.32
C GLY A 75 4.43 -9.84 15.81
N GLU A 76 4.12 -8.68 16.37
CA GLU A 76 2.76 -8.37 16.80
C GLU A 76 1.75 -8.32 15.64
N ILE A 77 0.51 -8.70 15.95
CA ILE A 77 -0.58 -8.69 14.96
C ILE A 77 -1.06 -7.26 14.74
N THR A 78 -0.81 -6.76 13.54
CA THR A 78 -1.24 -5.44 13.08
C THR A 78 -1.88 -5.56 11.70
N LYS A 79 -2.44 -4.47 11.15
CA LYS A 79 -3.27 -4.53 9.95
C LYS A 79 -2.72 -3.66 8.83
N LEU A 80 -2.97 -4.10 7.60
CA LEU A 80 -2.98 -3.27 6.40
C LEU A 80 -4.40 -3.26 5.82
N ILE A 81 -4.96 -2.07 5.59
CA ILE A 81 -6.27 -1.90 4.98
C ILE A 81 -6.11 -1.06 3.72
N VAL A 82 -6.45 -1.64 2.59
CA VAL A 82 -6.43 -0.98 1.28
C VAL A 82 -7.86 -0.85 0.79
N GLY A 83 -8.26 0.36 0.42
CA GLY A 83 -9.57 0.66 -0.16
C GLY A 83 -9.71 0.11 -1.58
N ASN A 84 -10.43 0.81 -2.43
CA ASN A 84 -10.88 0.32 -3.71
C ASN A 84 -10.24 1.08 -4.88
N ASN A 85 -10.21 0.46 -6.07
CA ASN A 85 -9.78 1.07 -7.34
C ASN A 85 -8.33 1.63 -7.30
N ASN A 86 -7.45 1.08 -6.48
CA ASN A 86 -6.07 1.49 -6.43
C ASN A 86 -5.22 0.71 -7.45
N ILE A 87 -4.18 1.35 -7.94
CA ILE A 87 -3.18 0.73 -8.81
C ILE A 87 -1.82 0.79 -8.11
N PHE A 88 -1.25 -0.39 -7.85
CA PHE A 88 0.10 -0.53 -7.31
C PHE A 88 1.00 -1.07 -8.41
N ARG A 89 1.89 -0.25 -8.93
CA ARG A 89 2.83 -0.64 -9.97
C ARG A 89 3.94 -1.52 -9.41
N GLU A 90 4.84 -1.94 -10.28
CA GLU A 90 5.90 -2.90 -9.97
C GLU A 90 6.76 -2.43 -8.80
N HIS A 91 7.17 -3.38 -7.95
CA HIS A 91 8.05 -3.16 -6.80
C HIS A 91 7.50 -2.19 -5.73
N VAL A 92 6.20 -1.90 -5.72
CA VAL A 92 5.60 -1.12 -4.64
C VAL A 92 5.61 -1.94 -3.34
N THR A 93 5.93 -1.28 -2.23
CA THR A 93 5.89 -1.92 -0.91
C THR A 93 5.00 -1.15 0.04
N VAL A 94 4.15 -1.87 0.79
CA VAL A 94 3.23 -1.28 1.78
C VAL A 94 3.30 -2.10 3.06
N HIS A 95 3.67 -1.47 4.16
CA HIS A 95 3.77 -2.13 5.46
C HIS A 95 2.49 -1.97 6.30
N PRO A 96 2.15 -2.97 7.13
CA PRO A 96 1.09 -2.84 8.13
C PRO A 96 1.51 -1.90 9.27
N GLY A 97 0.62 -1.67 10.23
CA GLY A 97 0.95 -0.89 11.43
C GLY A 97 1.91 -1.59 12.38
N THR A 98 2.22 -0.91 13.50
CA THR A 98 3.07 -1.43 14.59
C THR A 98 2.34 -1.33 15.93
N LYS A 99 2.79 -2.08 16.93
CA LYS A 99 2.27 -2.04 18.31
C LYS A 99 2.42 -0.65 18.96
N VAL A 100 3.47 0.06 18.59
CA VAL A 100 3.78 1.39 19.14
C VAL A 100 3.07 2.52 18.41
N GLY A 101 2.42 2.24 17.29
CA GLY A 101 1.62 3.18 16.51
C GLY A 101 0.11 2.92 16.62
N ILE A 102 -0.61 3.19 15.57
CA ILE A 102 -2.07 3.00 15.48
C ILE A 102 -2.46 1.55 15.14
N LYS A 103 -1.48 0.64 15.06
CA LYS A 103 -1.63 -0.80 14.77
C LYS A 103 -2.19 -1.11 13.39
N GLN A 104 -2.24 -0.15 12.53
CA GLN A 104 -2.72 -0.33 11.15
C GLN A 104 -2.14 0.72 10.21
N THR A 105 -2.00 0.36 8.95
CA THR A 105 -1.79 1.28 7.83
C THR A 105 -3.06 1.27 7.00
N ILE A 106 -3.53 2.45 6.59
CA ILE A 106 -4.75 2.59 5.81
C ILE A 106 -4.43 3.33 4.51
N ILE A 107 -4.85 2.76 3.39
CA ILE A 107 -4.85 3.39 2.06
C ILE A 107 -6.29 3.55 1.61
N GLY A 108 -6.66 4.76 1.21
CA GLY A 108 -7.98 5.09 0.69
C GLY A 108 -8.25 4.51 -0.70
N ASN A 109 -9.02 5.22 -1.50
CA ASN A 109 -9.49 4.77 -2.81
C ASN A 109 -8.86 5.56 -3.95
N ASN A 110 -8.84 4.96 -5.16
CA ASN A 110 -8.40 5.60 -6.40
C ASN A 110 -6.94 6.09 -6.35
N GLY A 111 -6.09 5.50 -5.55
CA GLY A 111 -4.68 5.82 -5.46
C GLY A 111 -3.87 5.24 -6.63
N PHE A 112 -2.85 5.96 -7.08
CA PHE A 112 -1.91 5.49 -8.07
C PHE A 112 -0.48 5.50 -7.50
N PHE A 113 0.03 4.31 -7.21
CA PHE A 113 1.35 4.08 -6.64
C PHE A 113 2.28 3.59 -7.75
N MET A 114 3.15 4.47 -8.26
CA MET A 114 4.05 4.15 -9.37
C MET A 114 5.24 3.31 -8.89
N VAL A 115 6.01 2.82 -9.86
CA VAL A 115 7.12 1.87 -9.66
C VAL A 115 8.02 2.26 -8.49
N GLY A 116 8.26 1.31 -7.58
CA GLY A 116 9.18 1.44 -6.47
C GLY A 116 8.74 2.37 -5.34
N SER A 117 7.50 2.88 -5.36
CA SER A 117 7.02 3.71 -4.24
C SER A 117 6.84 2.89 -2.96
N HIS A 118 6.95 3.56 -1.81
CA HIS A 118 6.88 2.91 -0.51
C HIS A 118 5.96 3.63 0.46
N VAL A 119 5.09 2.86 1.13
CA VAL A 119 4.29 3.32 2.26
C VAL A 119 4.74 2.56 3.51
N ALA A 120 5.33 3.28 4.47
CA ALA A 120 5.76 2.68 5.73
C ALA A 120 4.59 2.39 6.67
N HIS A 121 4.92 1.92 7.86
CA HIS A 121 3.95 1.48 8.88
C HIS A 121 3.16 2.64 9.49
N ASP A 122 1.95 2.34 9.96
CA ASP A 122 1.09 3.27 10.68
C ASP A 122 0.70 4.55 9.90
N CYS A 123 0.77 4.50 8.57
CA CYS A 123 0.40 5.62 7.72
C CYS A 123 -1.12 5.66 7.46
N LEU A 124 -1.63 6.88 7.28
CA LEU A 124 -2.98 7.15 6.82
C LEU A 124 -2.89 7.84 5.46
N VAL A 125 -3.31 7.18 4.40
CA VAL A 125 -3.27 7.69 3.03
C VAL A 125 -4.68 7.87 2.51
N GLY A 126 -5.01 9.08 2.10
CA GLY A 126 -6.33 9.47 1.61
C GLY A 126 -6.67 8.94 0.22
N ASN A 127 -7.66 9.53 -0.40
CA ASN A 127 -8.20 9.12 -1.70
C ASN A 127 -7.56 9.94 -2.84
N ASN A 128 -7.55 9.35 -4.07
CA ASN A 128 -7.10 10.01 -5.30
C ASN A 128 -5.65 10.54 -5.20
N VAL A 129 -4.80 9.85 -4.48
CA VAL A 129 -3.40 10.22 -4.30
C VAL A 129 -2.55 9.67 -5.45
N VAL A 130 -1.45 10.35 -5.75
CA VAL A 130 -0.46 9.89 -6.71
C VAL A 130 0.92 9.85 -6.06
N PHE A 131 1.52 8.69 -6.02
CA PHE A 131 2.91 8.46 -5.63
C PHE A 131 3.71 8.18 -6.91
N VAL A 132 4.50 9.12 -7.36
CA VAL A 132 5.33 8.93 -8.55
C VAL A 132 6.52 8.02 -8.24
N ASN A 133 7.22 7.55 -9.25
CA ASN A 133 8.30 6.57 -9.14
C ASN A 133 9.25 6.85 -7.96
N ASN A 134 9.43 5.84 -7.11
CA ASN A 134 10.29 5.89 -5.93
C ASN A 134 9.92 6.98 -4.90
N ALA A 135 8.69 7.52 -4.93
CA ALA A 135 8.20 8.37 -3.85
C ALA A 135 8.00 7.51 -2.60
N VAL A 136 8.49 7.98 -1.44
CA VAL A 136 8.47 7.21 -0.20
C VAL A 136 7.92 8.03 0.96
N ILE A 137 7.16 7.40 1.84
CA ILE A 137 6.71 8.01 3.09
C ILE A 137 7.16 7.18 4.29
N GLY A 138 7.70 7.85 5.31
CA GLY A 138 8.10 7.27 6.58
C GLY A 138 6.90 6.85 7.43
N GLY A 139 7.16 6.18 8.56
CA GLY A 139 6.10 5.75 9.46
C GLY A 139 5.27 6.91 10.03
N HIS A 140 3.99 6.64 10.31
CA HIS A 140 3.05 7.59 10.92
C HIS A 140 2.75 8.85 10.07
N VAL A 141 3.04 8.83 8.77
CA VAL A 141 2.71 9.93 7.86
C VAL A 141 1.22 9.90 7.53
N GLU A 142 0.62 11.09 7.50
CA GLU A 142 -0.76 11.30 7.06
C GLU A 142 -0.78 12.03 5.72
N ILE A 143 -1.28 11.40 4.68
CA ILE A 143 -1.46 11.97 3.35
C ILE A 143 -2.96 12.22 3.13
N SER A 144 -3.34 13.48 2.96
CA SER A 144 -4.73 13.83 2.67
C SER A 144 -5.13 13.51 1.22
N ASP A 145 -6.41 13.69 0.88
CA ASP A 145 -6.93 13.44 -0.47
C ASP A 145 -6.26 14.32 -1.53
N TYR A 146 -6.13 13.77 -2.75
CA TYR A 146 -5.62 14.47 -3.94
C TYR A 146 -4.17 14.97 -3.83
N VAL A 147 -3.38 14.41 -2.93
CA VAL A 147 -1.95 14.73 -2.84
C VAL A 147 -1.19 14.07 -3.98
N TYR A 148 -0.23 14.81 -4.54
CA TYR A 148 0.70 14.35 -5.55
C TYR A 148 2.13 14.37 -5.00
N LEU A 149 2.75 13.21 -4.86
CA LEU A 149 4.15 13.09 -4.47
C LEU A 149 5.00 12.85 -5.72
N GLY A 150 5.82 13.81 -6.07
CA GLY A 150 6.73 13.75 -7.22
C GLY A 150 7.76 12.63 -7.11
N GLY A 151 8.34 12.24 -8.24
CA GLY A 151 9.31 11.14 -8.29
C GLY A 151 10.48 11.35 -7.34
N GLN A 152 10.91 10.29 -6.64
CA GLN A 152 12.00 10.33 -5.67
C GLN A 152 11.81 11.34 -4.52
N SER A 153 10.57 11.80 -4.27
CA SER A 153 10.27 12.57 -3.08
C SER A 153 10.25 11.69 -1.83
N ALA A 154 10.62 12.24 -0.69
CA ALA A 154 10.62 11.53 0.58
C ALA A 154 9.92 12.37 1.66
N VAL A 155 9.00 11.75 2.39
CA VAL A 155 8.31 12.40 3.51
C VAL A 155 8.77 11.76 4.82
N HIS A 156 9.35 12.57 5.71
CA HIS A 156 9.81 12.12 7.02
C HIS A 156 8.64 11.63 7.88
N GLN A 157 8.93 10.70 8.79
CA GLN A 157 7.93 10.17 9.72
C GLN A 157 7.18 11.27 10.51
N PHE A 158 5.91 11.01 10.81
CA PHE A 158 5.00 11.89 11.55
C PHE A 158 4.56 13.18 10.84
N CYS A 159 4.99 13.43 9.61
CA CYS A 159 4.53 14.59 8.84
C CYS A 159 3.10 14.39 8.32
N ARG A 160 2.38 15.50 8.15
CA ARG A 160 1.05 15.55 7.54
C ARG A 160 1.10 16.36 6.26
N ILE A 161 0.60 15.77 5.16
CA ILE A 161 0.53 16.44 3.86
C ILE A 161 -0.91 16.81 3.58
N GLY A 162 -1.16 18.11 3.48
CA GLY A 162 -2.49 18.67 3.32
C GLY A 162 -3.10 18.38 1.94
N LYS A 163 -4.42 18.40 1.91
CA LYS A 163 -5.22 18.10 0.71
C LYS A 163 -4.80 18.94 -0.50
N HIS A 164 -4.73 18.31 -1.70
CA HIS A 164 -4.29 18.93 -2.96
C HIS A 164 -2.87 19.51 -2.96
N ALA A 165 -2.02 19.14 -2.00
CA ALA A 165 -0.62 19.52 -2.06
C ALA A 165 0.12 18.76 -3.16
N ILE A 166 1.07 19.43 -3.81
CA ILE A 166 1.98 18.86 -4.81
C ILE A 166 3.39 18.96 -4.27
N ILE A 167 4.04 17.81 -4.09
CA ILE A 167 5.45 17.73 -3.70
C ILE A 167 6.27 17.54 -4.97
N GLY A 168 7.21 18.44 -5.21
CA GLY A 168 8.11 18.36 -6.38
C GLY A 168 8.99 17.11 -6.36
N ALA A 169 9.47 16.70 -7.54
CA ALA A 169 10.39 15.57 -7.63
C ALA A 169 11.70 15.82 -6.87
N GLY A 170 12.25 14.78 -6.23
CA GLY A 170 13.48 14.84 -5.45
C GLY A 170 13.41 15.67 -4.17
N THR A 171 12.21 16.10 -3.74
CA THR A 171 12.02 16.90 -2.53
C THR A 171 11.95 16.02 -1.29
N THR A 172 12.67 16.41 -0.24
CA THR A 172 12.53 15.83 1.09
C THR A 172 11.70 16.74 1.98
N ILE A 173 10.66 16.19 2.59
CA ILE A 173 9.74 16.88 3.51
C ILE A 173 10.04 16.40 4.92
N ASP A 174 10.36 17.33 5.84
CA ASP A 174 10.66 17.07 7.24
C ASP A 174 9.66 17.72 8.21
N GLY A 175 8.58 18.33 7.70
CA GLY A 175 7.51 18.95 8.47
C GLY A 175 6.17 18.88 7.76
N ASP A 176 5.14 19.42 8.40
CA ASP A 176 3.79 19.44 7.85
C ASP A 176 3.70 20.37 6.62
N VAL A 177 2.94 19.94 5.61
CA VAL A 177 2.67 20.71 4.39
C VAL A 177 1.20 21.13 4.38
N ILE A 178 0.95 22.43 4.24
CA ILE A 178 -0.40 22.97 4.21
C ILE A 178 -1.16 22.57 2.93
N PRO A 179 -2.51 22.52 2.94
CA PRO A 179 -3.28 22.22 1.75
C PRO A 179 -3.06 23.22 0.60
N PHE A 180 -3.24 22.73 -0.65
CA PHE A 180 -3.19 23.54 -1.87
C PHE A 180 -1.87 24.26 -2.12
N THR A 181 -0.76 23.67 -1.70
CA THR A 181 0.59 24.20 -1.91
C THR A 181 1.38 23.36 -2.90
N SER A 182 2.41 23.96 -3.48
CA SER A 182 3.36 23.30 -4.37
C SER A 182 4.79 23.82 -4.14
#